data_46ed7d788c77f5c27b4593dcb265f9df
#
_entry.id   46ed7d788c77f5c27b4593dcb265f9df
#
_cell.length_a   1.000
_cell.length_b   1.000
_cell.length_c   1.000
_cell.angle_alpha   90.00
_cell.angle_beta   90.00
_cell.angle_gamma   90.00
#
_symmetry.space_group_name_H-M   'P 1'
#
loop_
_entity.id
_entity.type
_entity.pdbx_description
1 polymer ?
#
loop_
_entity_poly.entity_id
_entity_poly.type
_entity_poly.pdbx_seq_one_letter_code
_entity_poly.pdbx_strand_id
1 'polypeptide(L)'
;MALDAFPFARTPVKVLSLLASSGLGFVMIAVIVGWFAKSWRVAAGVASASILCALTIYYGATILFNLRPSAGTADLAKIAVVWTVLGTGCGIVVGPTAFFARQGNLAQRSIATGFPLGLILGPVAALPFWGTDLRSPELLTVVLVTAFIPCAGILFSLRRTRPGLLLTATLLGTIASAALFLAVYALFY
;
A
#
# COMPACT_ATOMS: atom_id res chain seq x y z
N MET A 1 24.40 10.51 12.78
CA MET A 1 24.80 11.27 13.98
C MET A 1 23.87 12.44 14.33
N ALA A 2 23.21 13.15 13.41
CA ALA A 2 22.34 14.30 13.77
C ALA A 2 20.95 13.94 14.33
N LEU A 3 20.41 12.77 14.01
CA LEU A 3 19.10 12.30 14.50
C LEU A 3 19.14 11.69 15.90
N ASP A 4 20.33 11.40 16.42
CA ASP A 4 20.49 10.84 17.78
C ASP A 4 20.22 11.86 18.89
N ALA A 5 20.28 13.16 18.54
CA ALA A 5 20.06 14.26 19.48
C ALA A 5 18.57 14.54 19.77
N PHE A 6 17.63 14.00 18.95
CA PHE A 6 16.20 14.26 19.11
C PHE A 6 15.38 12.96 19.14
N PRO A 7 15.26 12.30 20.30
CA PRO A 7 14.50 11.05 20.42
C PRO A 7 13.03 11.19 19.96
N PHE A 8 12.42 12.35 20.13
CA PHE A 8 11.05 12.64 19.67
C PHE A 8 10.91 12.73 18.15
N ALA A 9 11.97 13.04 17.40
CA ALA A 9 11.93 13.08 15.94
C ALA A 9 12.09 11.69 15.29
N ARG A 10 12.61 10.70 16.02
CA ARG A 10 12.81 9.34 15.49
C ARG A 10 11.50 8.59 15.27
N THR A 11 10.55 8.71 16.21
CA THR A 11 9.28 7.98 16.14
C THR A 11 8.45 8.35 14.91
N PRO A 12 8.15 9.64 14.60
CA PRO A 12 7.37 9.97 13.42
C PRO A 12 8.08 9.62 12.12
N VAL A 13 9.41 9.78 12.03
CA VAL A 13 10.17 9.39 10.83
C VAL A 13 10.14 7.88 10.64
N LYS A 14 10.25 7.11 11.70
CA LYS A 14 10.19 5.65 11.66
C LYS A 14 8.79 5.14 11.28
N VAL A 15 7.73 5.73 11.86
CA VAL A 15 6.34 5.45 11.49
C VAL A 15 6.10 5.77 10.01
N LEU A 16 6.55 6.93 9.54
CA LEU A 16 6.40 7.33 8.14
C LEU A 16 7.14 6.38 7.20
N SER A 17 8.35 5.96 7.54
CA SER A 17 9.12 4.96 6.79
C SER A 17 8.42 3.61 6.74
N LEU A 18 7.86 3.14 7.85
CA LEU A 18 7.09 1.90 7.92
C LEU A 18 5.80 1.98 7.08
N LEU A 19 5.06 3.09 7.16
CA LEU A 19 3.88 3.32 6.33
C LEU A 19 4.24 3.36 4.84
N ALA A 20 5.34 4.02 4.46
CA ALA A 20 5.80 4.06 3.08
C ALA A 20 6.20 2.67 2.57
N SER A 21 6.80 1.83 3.42
CA SER A 21 7.22 0.46 3.06
C SER A 21 6.09 -0.58 3.14
N SER A 22 4.94 -0.25 3.72
CA SER A 22 3.80 -1.17 3.87
C SER A 22 2.96 -1.37 2.61
N GLY A 23 3.31 -0.73 1.49
CA GLY A 23 2.49 -0.74 0.28
C GLY A 23 1.30 0.23 0.33
N LEU A 24 0.94 0.77 1.50
CA LEU A 24 -0.14 1.76 1.65
C LEU A 24 0.09 2.98 0.74
N GLY A 25 1.33 3.47 0.68
CA GLY A 25 1.70 4.60 -0.16
C GLY A 25 1.38 4.36 -1.64
N PHE A 26 1.61 3.17 -2.15
CA PHE A 26 1.31 2.81 -3.55
C PHE A 26 -0.18 2.78 -3.82
N VAL A 27 -0.96 2.18 -2.91
CA VAL A 27 -2.42 2.16 -3.03
C VAL A 27 -2.98 3.59 -2.98
N MET A 28 -2.50 4.44 -2.07
CA MET A 28 -2.92 5.83 -1.96
C MET A 28 -2.60 6.63 -3.24
N ILE A 29 -1.39 6.53 -3.77
CA ILE A 29 -1.00 7.17 -5.03
C ILE A 29 -1.93 6.70 -6.16
N ALA A 30 -2.12 5.39 -6.31
CA ALA A 30 -2.96 4.82 -7.36
C ALA A 30 -4.42 5.28 -7.25
N VAL A 31 -4.97 5.34 -6.03
CA VAL A 31 -6.34 5.81 -5.78
C VAL A 31 -6.48 7.31 -6.14
N ILE A 32 -5.56 8.15 -5.64
CA ILE A 32 -5.63 9.60 -5.90
C ILE A 32 -5.56 9.87 -7.40
N VAL A 33 -4.55 9.32 -8.08
CA VAL A 33 -4.34 9.56 -9.51
C VAL A 33 -5.46 8.95 -10.35
N GLY A 34 -5.88 7.72 -10.02
CA GLY A 34 -6.97 7.03 -10.71
C GLY A 34 -8.31 7.74 -10.57
N TRP A 35 -8.56 8.39 -9.42
CA TRP A 35 -9.78 9.16 -9.18
C TRP A 35 -9.96 10.32 -10.14
N PHE A 36 -8.88 11.02 -10.50
CA PHE A 36 -8.92 12.17 -11.41
C PHE A 36 -8.77 11.79 -12.89
N ALA A 37 -8.53 10.53 -13.21
CA ALA A 37 -8.34 10.08 -14.58
C ALA A 37 -9.62 10.25 -15.45
N LYS A 38 -9.43 10.49 -16.75
CA LYS A 38 -10.52 10.64 -17.72
C LYS A 38 -11.10 9.32 -18.19
N SER A 39 -10.32 8.22 -18.11
CA SER A 39 -10.76 6.88 -18.49
C SER A 39 -10.03 5.83 -17.64
N TRP A 40 -10.57 4.61 -17.57
CA TRP A 40 -9.96 3.52 -16.81
C TRP A 40 -8.57 3.13 -17.34
N ARG A 41 -8.33 3.23 -18.64
CA ARG A 41 -7.01 2.97 -19.25
C ARG A 41 -5.99 4.03 -18.85
N VAL A 42 -6.40 5.28 -18.87
CA VAL A 42 -5.56 6.40 -18.39
C VAL A 42 -5.31 6.24 -16.90
N ALA A 43 -6.32 5.86 -16.11
CA ALA A 43 -6.16 5.58 -14.68
C ALA A 43 -5.08 4.53 -14.41
N ALA A 44 -5.12 3.40 -15.14
CA ALA A 44 -4.10 2.35 -15.03
C ALA A 44 -2.70 2.87 -15.39
N GLY A 45 -2.56 3.53 -16.53
CA GLY A 45 -1.27 4.00 -17.02
C GLY A 45 -0.64 5.06 -16.12
N VAL A 46 -1.42 6.08 -15.75
CA VAL A 46 -0.88 7.19 -14.92
C VAL A 46 -0.61 6.72 -13.48
N ALA A 47 -1.46 5.85 -12.92
CA ALA A 47 -1.20 5.28 -11.59
C ALA A 47 0.10 4.45 -11.57
N SER A 48 0.28 3.57 -12.56
CA SER A 48 1.52 2.79 -12.69
C SER A 48 2.75 3.68 -12.87
N ALA A 49 2.68 4.67 -13.76
CA ALA A 49 3.78 5.61 -13.99
C ALA A 49 4.13 6.41 -12.73
N SER A 50 3.12 6.86 -11.96
CA SER A 50 3.34 7.59 -10.71
C SER A 50 4.03 6.72 -9.64
N ILE A 51 3.63 5.45 -9.53
CA ILE A 51 4.27 4.51 -8.61
C ILE A 51 5.71 4.22 -9.04
N LEU A 52 5.94 3.98 -10.34
CA LEU A 52 7.29 3.78 -10.87
C LEU A 52 8.20 4.98 -10.59
N CYS A 53 7.70 6.19 -10.79
CA CYS A 53 8.42 7.42 -10.48
C CYS A 53 8.78 7.49 -8.98
N ALA A 54 7.82 7.21 -8.10
CA ALA A 54 8.04 7.20 -6.65
C ALA A 54 9.09 6.15 -6.24
N LEU A 55 9.03 4.94 -6.80
CA LEU A 55 10.00 3.87 -6.54
C LEU A 55 11.40 4.25 -7.05
N THR A 56 11.50 4.83 -8.24
CA THR A 56 12.78 5.29 -8.82
C THR A 56 13.42 6.36 -7.94
N ILE A 57 12.64 7.33 -7.47
CA ILE A 57 13.11 8.36 -6.55
C ILE A 57 13.56 7.73 -5.23
N TYR A 58 12.76 6.83 -4.65
CA TYR A 58 13.06 6.18 -3.37
C TYR A 58 14.35 5.35 -3.44
N TYR A 59 14.46 4.45 -4.41
CA TYR A 59 15.66 3.60 -4.54
C TYR A 59 16.87 4.38 -5.04
N GLY A 60 16.67 5.36 -5.94
CA GLY A 60 17.72 6.27 -6.37
C GLY A 60 18.30 7.06 -5.20
N ALA A 61 17.45 7.66 -4.38
CA ALA A 61 17.89 8.36 -3.17
C ALA A 61 18.58 7.41 -2.17
N THR A 62 18.04 6.19 -2.00
CA THR A 62 18.64 5.19 -1.09
C THR A 62 20.06 4.83 -1.50
N ILE A 63 20.32 4.68 -2.80
CA ILE A 63 21.65 4.37 -3.33
C ILE A 63 22.58 5.60 -3.26
N LEU A 64 22.10 6.75 -3.75
CA LEU A 64 22.93 7.98 -3.82
C LEU A 64 23.37 8.48 -2.44
N PHE A 65 22.47 8.42 -1.45
CA PHE A 65 22.75 8.91 -0.09
C PHE A 65 23.18 7.82 0.87
N ASN A 66 23.38 6.57 0.38
CA ASN A 66 23.76 5.43 1.21
C ASN A 66 22.89 5.27 2.48
N LEU A 67 21.57 5.40 2.31
CA LEU A 67 20.62 5.41 3.44
C LEU A 67 20.49 4.03 4.13
N ARG A 68 20.97 2.96 3.49
CA ARG A 68 21.00 1.58 4.01
C ARG A 68 22.39 0.98 3.83
N PRO A 69 23.39 1.41 4.60
CA PRO A 69 24.79 0.98 4.44
C PRO A 69 25.00 -0.52 4.71
N SER A 70 24.10 -1.17 5.46
CA SER A 70 24.15 -2.60 5.76
C SER A 70 23.59 -3.49 4.62
N ALA A 71 22.87 -2.93 3.66
CA ALA A 71 22.32 -3.67 2.55
C ALA A 71 23.28 -3.55 1.36
N GLY A 72 23.76 -4.69 0.84
CA GLY A 72 24.56 -4.73 -0.38
C GLY A 72 23.78 -4.16 -1.58
N THR A 73 24.47 -3.55 -2.54
CA THR A 73 23.85 -2.99 -3.75
C THR A 73 23.06 -4.04 -4.55
N ALA A 74 23.52 -5.30 -4.55
CA ALA A 74 22.84 -6.42 -5.21
C ALA A 74 21.50 -6.75 -4.54
N ASP A 75 21.43 -6.72 -3.21
CA ASP A 75 20.19 -6.98 -2.47
C ASP A 75 19.19 -5.83 -2.60
N LEU A 76 19.68 -4.59 -2.60
CA LEU A 76 18.86 -3.43 -2.91
C LEU A 76 18.25 -3.50 -4.31
N ALA A 77 19.03 -3.96 -5.30
CA ALA A 77 18.55 -4.12 -6.67
C ALA A 77 17.44 -5.20 -6.77
N LYS A 78 17.62 -6.36 -6.13
CA LYS A 78 16.61 -7.42 -6.08
C LYS A 78 15.30 -6.90 -5.47
N ILE A 79 15.39 -6.24 -4.31
CA ILE A 79 14.24 -5.66 -3.62
C ILE A 79 13.56 -4.60 -4.52
N ALA A 80 14.33 -3.74 -5.18
CA ALA A 80 13.80 -2.73 -6.09
C ALA A 80 13.02 -3.34 -7.25
N VAL A 81 13.53 -4.43 -7.86
CA VAL A 81 12.83 -5.13 -8.95
C VAL A 81 11.50 -5.69 -8.47
N VAL A 82 11.47 -6.37 -7.32
CA VAL A 82 10.24 -6.93 -6.77
C VAL A 82 9.20 -5.84 -6.51
N TRP A 83 9.59 -4.76 -5.83
CA TRP A 83 8.66 -3.64 -5.57
C TRP A 83 8.24 -2.92 -6.84
N THR A 84 9.07 -2.87 -7.88
CA THR A 84 8.71 -2.33 -9.18
C THR A 84 7.62 -3.15 -9.85
N VAL A 85 7.73 -4.47 -9.84
CA VAL A 85 6.71 -5.38 -10.40
C VAL A 85 5.42 -5.27 -9.61
N LEU A 86 5.48 -5.35 -8.29
CA LEU A 86 4.32 -5.26 -7.42
C LEU A 86 3.63 -3.89 -7.48
N GLY A 87 4.41 -2.82 -7.47
CA GLY A 87 3.90 -1.45 -7.56
C GLY A 87 3.23 -1.17 -8.89
N THR A 88 3.83 -1.64 -10.00
CA THR A 88 3.23 -1.53 -11.34
C THR A 88 1.91 -2.31 -11.40
N GLY A 89 1.90 -3.55 -10.90
CA GLY A 89 0.67 -4.35 -10.81
C GLY A 89 -0.41 -3.66 -9.96
N CYS A 90 -0.01 -3.09 -8.82
CA CYS A 90 -0.91 -2.27 -7.99
C CYS A 90 -1.51 -1.10 -8.80
N GLY A 91 -0.70 -0.35 -9.54
CA GLY A 91 -1.16 0.77 -10.37
C GLY A 91 -2.15 0.34 -11.45
N ILE A 92 -1.86 -0.78 -12.14
CA ILE A 92 -2.72 -1.35 -13.19
C ILE A 92 -4.09 -1.75 -12.63
N VAL A 93 -4.15 -2.27 -11.41
CA VAL A 93 -5.39 -2.75 -10.80
C VAL A 93 -6.12 -1.65 -10.02
N VAL A 94 -5.43 -0.94 -9.14
CA VAL A 94 -6.04 0.04 -8.23
C VAL A 94 -6.40 1.35 -8.93
N GLY A 95 -5.63 1.77 -9.94
CA GLY A 95 -5.95 2.96 -10.73
C GLY A 95 -7.36 2.90 -11.34
N PRO A 96 -7.68 1.86 -12.14
CA PRO A 96 -9.03 1.65 -12.66
C PRO A 96 -10.11 1.52 -11.59
N THR A 97 -9.83 0.85 -10.45
CA THR A 97 -10.83 0.74 -9.39
C THR A 97 -11.20 2.12 -8.84
N ALA A 98 -10.24 3.03 -8.65
CA ALA A 98 -10.54 4.40 -8.23
C ALA A 98 -11.40 5.17 -9.25
N PHE A 99 -11.15 4.98 -10.55
CA PHE A 99 -12.00 5.52 -11.61
C PHE A 99 -13.45 4.98 -11.52
N PHE A 100 -13.62 3.64 -11.41
CA PHE A 100 -14.95 3.03 -11.29
C PHE A 100 -15.65 3.34 -9.98
N ALA A 101 -14.94 3.55 -8.89
CA ALA A 101 -15.53 4.01 -7.63
C ALA A 101 -16.21 5.37 -7.78
N ARG A 102 -15.70 6.25 -8.67
CA ARG A 102 -16.30 7.54 -8.98
C ARG A 102 -17.38 7.46 -10.05
N GLN A 103 -17.15 6.76 -11.16
CA GLN A 103 -17.97 6.82 -12.39
C GLN A 103 -18.73 5.52 -12.70
N GLY A 104 -18.48 4.45 -11.99
CA GLY A 104 -19.13 3.16 -12.21
C GLY A 104 -20.60 3.12 -11.81
N ASN A 105 -21.30 2.06 -12.24
CA ASN A 105 -22.62 1.73 -11.71
C ASN A 105 -22.51 1.24 -10.25
N LEU A 106 -23.65 1.03 -9.58
CA LEU A 106 -23.67 0.72 -8.15
C LEU A 106 -22.86 -0.55 -7.79
N ALA A 107 -22.89 -1.58 -8.64
CA ALA A 107 -22.10 -2.81 -8.42
C ALA A 107 -20.61 -2.55 -8.62
N GLN A 108 -20.23 -1.85 -9.71
CA GLN A 108 -18.85 -1.47 -9.98
C GLN A 108 -18.28 -0.58 -8.86
N ARG A 109 -19.04 0.39 -8.37
CA ARG A 109 -18.63 1.24 -7.23
C ARG A 109 -18.38 0.41 -5.98
N SER A 110 -19.24 -0.57 -5.68
CA SER A 110 -19.08 -1.42 -4.51
C SER A 110 -17.78 -2.23 -4.56
N ILE A 111 -17.52 -2.91 -5.68
CA ILE A 111 -16.31 -3.70 -5.88
C ILE A 111 -15.07 -2.80 -5.91
N ALA A 112 -15.15 -1.71 -6.67
CA ALA A 112 -14.05 -0.79 -6.85
C ALA A 112 -13.65 0.00 -5.59
N THR A 113 -14.57 0.16 -4.65
CA THR A 113 -14.26 0.74 -3.32
C THR A 113 -13.73 -0.32 -2.37
N GLY A 114 -14.35 -1.51 -2.33
CA GLY A 114 -13.98 -2.57 -1.39
C GLY A 114 -12.58 -3.14 -1.66
N PHE A 115 -12.25 -3.39 -2.91
CA PHE A 115 -11.00 -4.07 -3.26
C PHE A 115 -9.73 -3.30 -2.80
N PRO A 116 -9.55 -1.99 -3.08
CA PRO A 116 -8.41 -1.23 -2.56
C PRO A 116 -8.37 -1.16 -1.03
N LEU A 117 -9.52 -1.06 -0.38
CA LEU A 117 -9.59 -1.08 1.08
C LEU A 117 -9.11 -2.43 1.64
N GLY A 118 -9.44 -3.54 0.97
CA GLY A 118 -8.93 -4.86 1.29
C GLY A 118 -7.42 -4.98 1.09
N LEU A 119 -6.87 -4.42 0.01
CA LEU A 119 -5.42 -4.41 -0.21
C LEU A 119 -4.66 -3.71 0.93
N ILE A 120 -5.23 -2.66 1.49
CA ILE A 120 -4.64 -1.95 2.65
C ILE A 120 -4.69 -2.81 3.92
N LEU A 121 -5.75 -3.61 4.11
CA LEU A 121 -5.89 -4.50 5.27
C LEU A 121 -5.00 -5.75 5.21
N GLY A 122 -4.57 -6.18 4.02
CA GLY A 122 -3.81 -7.41 3.83
C GLY A 122 -2.54 -7.51 4.67
N PRO A 123 -1.66 -6.52 4.70
CA PRO A 123 -0.46 -6.52 5.55
C PRO A 123 -0.80 -6.67 7.04
N VAL A 124 -1.89 -6.04 7.50
CA VAL A 124 -2.36 -6.16 8.89
C VAL A 124 -2.85 -7.58 9.17
N ALA A 125 -3.59 -8.18 8.24
CA ALA A 125 -4.05 -9.56 8.37
C ALA A 125 -2.90 -10.59 8.34
N ALA A 126 -1.77 -10.25 7.73
CA ALA A 126 -0.58 -11.12 7.68
C ALA A 126 0.27 -11.07 8.97
N LEU A 127 0.13 -10.05 9.82
CA LEU A 127 0.96 -9.86 11.01
C LEU A 127 1.03 -11.07 11.97
N PRO A 128 -0.07 -11.81 12.26
CA PRO A 128 0.00 -12.98 13.13
C PRO A 128 0.94 -14.08 12.63
N PHE A 129 1.15 -14.14 11.31
CA PHE A 129 2.00 -15.16 10.68
C PHE A 129 3.50 -14.78 10.67
N TRP A 130 3.84 -13.55 11.04
CA TRP A 130 5.23 -13.06 11.02
C TRP A 130 5.96 -13.21 12.36
N GLY A 131 5.28 -13.64 13.40
CA GLY A 131 5.87 -13.67 14.75
C GLY A 131 6.36 -12.30 15.24
N THR A 132 5.85 -11.22 14.64
CA THR A 132 6.23 -9.85 14.97
C THR A 132 5.83 -9.49 16.39
N ASP A 133 6.75 -8.93 17.15
CA ASP A 133 6.45 -8.36 18.45
C ASP A 133 5.66 -7.07 18.30
N LEU A 134 4.32 -7.19 18.43
CA LEU A 134 3.40 -6.04 18.39
C LEU A 134 3.55 -5.08 19.58
N ARG A 135 4.52 -5.33 20.49
CA ARG A 135 4.76 -4.47 21.64
C ARG A 135 5.46 -3.16 21.29
N SER A 136 6.06 -3.06 20.09
CA SER A 136 6.65 -1.78 19.69
C SER A 136 5.54 -0.76 19.39
N PRO A 137 5.57 0.43 20.02
CA PRO A 137 4.53 1.46 19.84
C PRO A 137 4.47 1.97 18.40
N GLU A 138 5.59 1.95 17.68
CA GLU A 138 5.65 2.35 16.28
C GLU A 138 4.88 1.37 15.39
N LEU A 139 5.09 0.07 15.57
CA LEU A 139 4.39 -0.95 14.80
C LEU A 139 2.89 -0.93 15.11
N LEU A 140 2.53 -0.80 16.40
CA LEU A 140 1.13 -0.67 16.80
C LEU A 140 0.46 0.55 16.14
N THR A 141 1.15 1.68 16.09
CA THR A 141 0.64 2.89 15.42
C THR A 141 0.41 2.64 13.94
N VAL A 142 1.36 2.01 13.23
CA VAL A 142 1.21 1.66 11.82
C VAL A 142 0.01 0.74 11.59
N VAL A 143 -0.15 -0.29 12.42
CA VAL A 143 -1.27 -1.23 12.36
C VAL A 143 -2.60 -0.50 12.56
N LEU A 144 -2.71 0.34 13.59
CA LEU A 144 -3.92 1.09 13.88
C LEU A 144 -4.29 2.04 12.73
N VAL A 145 -3.34 2.81 12.21
CA VAL A 145 -3.58 3.72 11.07
C VAL A 145 -3.98 2.94 9.83
N THR A 146 -3.26 1.85 9.52
CA THR A 146 -3.52 1.02 8.34
C THR A 146 -4.87 0.30 8.43
N ALA A 147 -5.34 -0.07 9.62
CA ALA A 147 -6.66 -0.67 9.82
C ALA A 147 -7.77 0.39 9.86
N PHE A 148 -7.52 1.56 10.45
CA PHE A 148 -8.52 2.62 10.62
C PHE A 148 -9.00 3.19 9.28
N ILE A 149 -8.09 3.47 8.34
CA ILE A 149 -8.42 4.04 7.03
C ILE A 149 -9.45 3.18 6.27
N PRO A 150 -9.22 1.86 6.05
CA PRO A 150 -10.20 1.04 5.35
C PRO A 150 -11.49 0.85 6.15
N CYS A 151 -11.43 0.73 7.48
CA CYS A 151 -12.64 0.63 8.30
C CYS A 151 -13.52 1.88 8.16
N ALA A 152 -12.95 3.07 8.25
CA ALA A 152 -13.65 4.33 8.04
C ALA A 152 -14.20 4.42 6.59
N GLY A 153 -13.39 4.02 5.60
CA GLY A 153 -13.80 3.97 4.19
C GLY A 153 -14.99 3.04 3.96
N ILE A 154 -14.99 1.85 4.55
CA ILE A 154 -16.10 0.89 4.48
C ILE A 154 -17.36 1.53 5.09
N LEU A 155 -17.28 2.02 6.31
CA LEU A 155 -18.40 2.64 7.01
C LEU A 155 -19.02 3.80 6.21
N PHE A 156 -18.17 4.67 5.66
CA PHE A 156 -18.63 5.79 4.82
C PHE A 156 -19.28 5.32 3.52
N SER A 157 -18.78 4.23 2.95
CA SER A 157 -19.26 3.70 1.67
C SER A 157 -20.54 2.87 1.78
N LEU A 158 -20.85 2.27 2.95
CA LEU A 158 -22.02 1.41 3.16
C LEU A 158 -23.33 2.05 2.72
N ARG A 159 -23.47 3.36 2.90
CA ARG A 159 -24.68 4.12 2.53
C ARG A 159 -24.83 4.33 1.01
N ARG A 160 -23.74 4.17 0.24
CA ARG A 160 -23.68 4.51 -1.19
C ARG A 160 -23.37 3.31 -2.08
N THR A 161 -23.26 2.11 -1.52
CA THR A 161 -22.84 0.90 -2.20
C THR A 161 -23.75 -0.28 -1.81
N ARG A 162 -23.58 -1.40 -2.51
CA ARG A 162 -24.18 -2.69 -2.12
C ARG A 162 -23.30 -3.36 -1.06
N PRO A 163 -23.73 -3.46 0.20
CA PRO A 163 -22.87 -3.89 1.31
C PRO A 163 -22.27 -5.29 1.08
N GLY A 164 -23.04 -6.24 0.54
CA GLY A 164 -22.54 -7.58 0.25
C GLY A 164 -21.37 -7.56 -0.74
N LEU A 165 -21.50 -6.85 -1.87
CA LEU A 165 -20.43 -6.75 -2.86
C LEU A 165 -19.22 -5.96 -2.32
N LEU A 166 -19.45 -4.93 -1.52
CA LEU A 166 -18.37 -4.17 -0.88
C LEU A 166 -17.55 -5.06 0.04
N LEU A 167 -18.21 -5.78 0.94
CA LEU A 167 -17.55 -6.66 1.91
C LEU A 167 -16.82 -7.83 1.24
N THR A 168 -17.46 -8.46 0.23
CA THR A 168 -16.82 -9.54 -0.54
C THR A 168 -15.57 -9.03 -1.26
N ALA A 169 -15.63 -7.89 -1.91
CA ALA A 169 -14.47 -7.30 -2.58
C ALA A 169 -13.36 -6.91 -1.60
N THR A 170 -13.73 -6.38 -0.42
CA THR A 170 -12.77 -6.09 0.65
C THR A 170 -12.08 -7.37 1.13
N LEU A 171 -12.85 -8.44 1.39
CA LEU A 171 -12.30 -9.71 1.84
C LEU A 171 -11.34 -10.31 0.80
N LEU A 172 -11.74 -10.33 -0.48
CA LEU A 172 -10.88 -10.82 -1.56
C LEU A 172 -9.59 -10.00 -1.68
N GLY A 173 -9.68 -8.69 -1.60
CA GLY A 173 -8.51 -7.80 -1.59
C GLY A 173 -7.58 -8.07 -0.40
N THR A 174 -8.16 -8.29 0.79
CA THR A 174 -7.40 -8.62 2.00
C THR A 174 -6.65 -9.94 1.86
N ILE A 175 -7.33 -10.99 1.39
CA ILE A 175 -6.72 -12.31 1.19
C ILE A 175 -5.62 -12.24 0.13
N ALA A 176 -5.88 -11.60 -1.01
CA ALA A 176 -4.90 -11.46 -2.08
C ALA A 176 -3.65 -10.69 -1.61
N SER A 177 -3.84 -9.60 -0.90
CA SER A 177 -2.73 -8.79 -0.38
C SER A 177 -1.96 -9.52 0.72
N ALA A 178 -2.63 -10.19 1.65
CA ALA A 178 -1.99 -10.98 2.71
C ALA A 178 -1.16 -12.13 2.12
N ALA A 179 -1.72 -12.88 1.16
CA ALA A 179 -1.02 -13.97 0.48
C ALA A 179 0.21 -13.46 -0.28
N LEU A 180 0.07 -12.34 -1.00
CA LEU A 180 1.18 -11.71 -1.72
C LEU A 180 2.29 -11.27 -0.75
N PHE A 181 1.91 -10.67 0.37
CA PHE A 181 2.85 -10.22 1.38
C PHE A 181 3.62 -11.38 2.02
N LEU A 182 2.92 -12.49 2.34
CA LEU A 182 3.54 -13.71 2.86
C LEU A 182 4.47 -14.36 1.82
N ALA A 183 4.08 -14.38 0.55
CA ALA A 183 4.93 -14.90 -0.53
C ALA A 183 6.22 -14.07 -0.69
N VAL A 184 6.12 -12.75 -0.66
CA VAL A 184 7.30 -11.87 -0.71
C VAL A 184 8.19 -12.08 0.51
N TYR A 185 7.60 -12.19 1.69
CA TYR A 185 8.36 -12.48 2.91
C TYR A 185 9.13 -13.81 2.80
N ALA A 186 8.48 -14.87 2.34
CA ALA A 186 9.12 -16.18 2.16
C ALA A 186 10.25 -16.20 1.11
N LEU A 187 10.27 -15.23 0.19
CA LEU A 187 11.34 -15.09 -0.81
C LEU A 187 12.60 -14.37 -0.28
N PHE A 188 12.48 -13.59 0.79
CA PHE A 188 13.55 -12.71 1.27
C PHE A 188 14.06 -13.06 2.68
N TYR A 189 13.30 -13.85 3.42
CA TYR A 189 13.60 -14.25 4.80
C TYR A 189 13.45 -15.75 5.01
#